data_e7dfb18c0a0763ace2646aa87f6b7d51
#
_entry.id   e7dfb18c0a0763ace2646aa87f6b7d51
#
_cell.length_a   1.000
_cell.length_b   1.000
_cell.length_c   1.000
_cell.angle_alpha   90.00
_cell.angle_beta   90.00
_cell.angle_gamma   90.00
#
_symmetry.space_group_name_H-M   'P 1'
#
loop_
_entity.id
_entity.type
_entity.pdbx_description
1 polymer ?
#
loop_
_entity_poly.entity_id
_entity_poly.type
_entity_poly.pdbx_seq_one_letter_code
_entity_poly.pdbx_strand_id
1 'polypeptide(L)'
;MELRRNIYQKLLEWKKEDSGQVLEVKGARQVGKTYILKKFGRENFRKMVYISMAERSGEDFLRCLSEASEWNPGEPRPRQPVRKALEMFDSEFTDDKETIVIIDEIQESSTVYNQIRTLAREFQCYVIVTGSYLGRLIEREFFLPAGDTEHIIMEPLTFDEFLDVFGERELYETIDLYGKNPAGDYEKLKEYYEIYQKIGGYPAVVVCYAQYKDVSRCYAKIEKLMSIFADESKRYFEDIIDKNLFEKLFNAIALLMIQEKQGVRDLTSELSKIAYQEESGRMTKKMINHAISWLQESHIIGYASKAVDCDYMQIKENSRYYFLDMGVSHYFLRGTGAPYDVIKGLLAENFVYLSLHRKLENTREIAGIVPWFASYEKINGELDFYVRSLLDYKNYGIEVKSTDAVAKTGKKLLEDGKLDYLYLLKGETKGGIADEKIFTIPLCLADRVTYRRTHGLD
;
A
#
# COMPACT_ATOMS: atom_id res chain seq x y z
N MET A 1 -20.25 -1.09 -12.99
CA MET A 1 -20.27 -0.40 -11.68
C MET A 1 -19.01 0.44 -11.59
N GLU A 2 -19.15 1.72 -11.34
CA GLU A 2 -18.03 2.63 -11.13
C GLU A 2 -17.68 2.66 -9.64
N LEU A 3 -16.38 2.60 -9.34
CA LEU A 3 -15.89 2.63 -7.97
C LEU A 3 -15.31 4.02 -7.69
N ARG A 4 -15.80 4.69 -6.66
CA ARG A 4 -15.21 5.95 -6.18
C ARG A 4 -13.89 5.64 -5.49
N ARG A 5 -12.84 6.42 -5.80
CA ARG A 5 -11.49 6.20 -5.27
C ARG A 5 -10.94 7.47 -4.66
N ASN A 6 -10.41 7.35 -3.45
CA ASN A 6 -9.83 8.47 -2.69
C ASN A 6 -8.64 9.12 -3.41
N ILE A 7 -7.90 8.33 -4.20
CA ILE A 7 -6.80 8.87 -5.02
C ILE A 7 -7.26 9.95 -6.01
N TYR A 8 -8.52 9.91 -6.47
CA TYR A 8 -9.03 10.92 -7.40
C TYR A 8 -8.96 12.33 -6.84
N GLN A 9 -9.24 12.49 -5.53
CA GLN A 9 -9.10 13.78 -4.85
C GLN A 9 -7.64 14.23 -4.79
N LYS A 10 -6.70 13.32 -4.54
CA LYS A 10 -5.26 13.63 -4.56
C LYS A 10 -4.77 14.07 -5.95
N LEU A 11 -5.31 13.46 -7.01
CA LEU A 11 -5.01 13.88 -8.38
C LEU A 11 -5.53 15.29 -8.67
N LEU A 12 -6.70 15.66 -8.14
CA LEU A 12 -7.25 17.04 -8.23
C LEU A 12 -6.39 18.04 -7.45
N GLU A 13 -5.93 17.68 -6.26
CA GLU A 13 -5.02 18.49 -5.43
C GLU A 13 -3.69 18.70 -6.14
N TRP A 14 -3.08 17.64 -6.67
CA TRP A 14 -1.85 17.72 -7.47
C TRP A 14 -2.01 18.66 -8.69
N LYS A 15 -3.11 18.54 -9.44
CA LYS A 15 -3.38 19.47 -10.55
C LYS A 15 -3.47 20.90 -10.08
N LYS A 16 -4.08 21.16 -8.92
CA LYS A 16 -4.24 22.50 -8.34
C LYS A 16 -2.93 23.09 -7.84
N GLU A 17 -2.03 22.26 -7.29
CA GLU A 17 -0.72 22.70 -6.78
C GLU A 17 0.20 23.14 -7.91
N ASP A 18 0.08 22.54 -9.10
CA ASP A 18 0.81 22.89 -10.33
C ASP A 18 2.32 23.04 -10.11
N SER A 19 2.93 22.10 -9.40
CA SER A 19 4.35 22.12 -9.02
C SER A 19 5.32 22.07 -10.21
N GLY A 20 4.83 21.67 -11.39
CA GLY A 20 5.64 21.41 -12.58
C GLY A 20 6.41 20.09 -12.54
N GLN A 21 6.28 19.30 -11.48
CA GLN A 21 6.90 17.98 -11.38
C GLN A 21 6.05 16.93 -12.10
N VAL A 22 6.72 15.88 -12.60
CA VAL A 22 6.03 14.69 -13.14
C VAL A 22 5.45 13.89 -11.98
N LEU A 23 4.17 13.54 -12.06
CA LEU A 23 3.54 12.69 -11.06
C LEU A 23 3.80 11.21 -11.36
N GLU A 24 4.40 10.50 -10.43
CA GLU A 24 4.58 9.05 -10.45
C GLU A 24 3.49 8.37 -9.62
N VAL A 25 2.57 7.64 -10.28
CA VAL A 25 1.50 6.89 -9.60
C VAL A 25 1.92 5.44 -9.42
N LYS A 26 2.27 5.10 -8.18
CA LYS A 26 2.70 3.76 -7.75
C LYS A 26 1.53 2.91 -7.25
N GLY A 27 1.77 1.63 -7.07
CA GLY A 27 0.80 0.71 -6.44
C GLY A 27 0.73 -0.64 -7.13
N ALA A 28 0.17 -1.62 -6.43
CA ALA A 28 0.10 -2.99 -6.89
C ALA A 28 -0.62 -3.13 -8.25
N ARG A 29 -0.34 -4.23 -8.93
CA ARG A 29 -1.06 -4.57 -10.17
C ARG A 29 -2.55 -4.77 -9.90
N GLN A 30 -3.41 -4.41 -10.87
CA GLN A 30 -4.86 -4.57 -10.82
C GLN A 30 -5.60 -3.75 -9.73
N VAL A 31 -4.97 -2.76 -9.10
CA VAL A 31 -5.67 -1.81 -8.20
C VAL A 31 -6.48 -0.74 -8.95
N GLY A 32 -6.33 -0.66 -10.29
CA GLY A 32 -7.12 0.23 -11.14
C GLY A 32 -6.42 1.51 -11.58
N LYS A 33 -5.08 1.60 -11.51
CA LYS A 33 -4.29 2.79 -11.91
C LYS A 33 -4.65 3.32 -13.29
N THR A 34 -4.53 2.50 -14.32
CA THR A 34 -4.85 2.86 -15.70
C THR A 34 -6.26 3.41 -15.86
N TYR A 35 -7.25 2.79 -15.19
CA TYR A 35 -8.65 3.23 -15.25
C TYR A 35 -8.82 4.63 -14.68
N ILE A 36 -8.34 4.86 -13.45
CA ILE A 36 -8.54 6.13 -12.76
C ILE A 36 -7.79 7.27 -13.43
N LEU A 37 -6.58 7.01 -13.96
CA LEU A 37 -5.78 8.01 -14.67
C LEU A 37 -6.41 8.40 -15.99
N LYS A 38 -6.92 7.44 -16.78
CA LYS A 38 -7.68 7.73 -18.00
C LYS A 38 -8.96 8.51 -17.71
N LYS A 39 -9.67 8.17 -16.62
CA LYS A 39 -10.83 8.93 -16.17
C LYS A 39 -10.44 10.37 -15.82
N PHE A 40 -9.44 10.53 -14.98
CA PHE A 40 -8.94 11.83 -14.56
C PHE A 40 -8.52 12.70 -15.76
N GLY A 41 -7.77 12.14 -16.71
CA GLY A 41 -7.35 12.84 -17.91
C GLY A 41 -8.52 13.33 -18.76
N ARG A 42 -9.53 12.47 -18.99
CA ARG A 42 -10.72 12.82 -19.80
C ARG A 42 -11.62 13.87 -19.14
N GLU A 43 -11.73 13.83 -17.81
CA GLU A 43 -12.67 14.72 -17.09
C GLU A 43 -12.04 16.10 -16.77
N ASN A 44 -10.71 16.21 -16.75
CA ASN A 44 -10.03 17.39 -16.25
C ASN A 44 -9.17 18.12 -17.28
N PHE A 45 -8.98 17.56 -18.48
CA PHE A 45 -8.15 18.15 -19.51
C PHE A 45 -8.86 18.14 -20.87
N ARG A 46 -8.57 19.13 -21.68
CA ARG A 46 -9.08 19.22 -23.05
C ARG A 46 -8.46 18.15 -23.94
N LYS A 47 -7.16 17.89 -23.74
CA LYS A 47 -6.38 16.90 -24.51
C LYS A 47 -5.71 15.92 -23.56
N MET A 48 -5.85 14.63 -23.85
CA MET A 48 -5.16 13.56 -23.16
C MET A 48 -4.38 12.71 -24.17
N VAL A 49 -3.07 12.68 -24.02
CA VAL A 49 -2.18 11.74 -24.74
C VAL A 49 -1.91 10.56 -23.82
N TYR A 50 -2.26 9.35 -24.26
CA TYR A 50 -2.04 8.13 -23.49
C TYR A 50 -1.10 7.18 -24.24
N ILE A 51 -0.01 6.79 -23.58
CA ILE A 51 1.03 5.91 -24.10
C ILE A 51 1.20 4.75 -23.11
N SER A 52 1.02 3.52 -23.57
CA SER A 52 1.32 2.32 -22.77
C SER A 52 2.59 1.67 -23.30
N MET A 53 3.64 1.64 -22.48
CA MET A 53 4.93 1.07 -22.88
C MET A 53 4.90 -0.45 -23.06
N ALA A 54 3.87 -1.12 -22.53
CA ALA A 54 3.63 -2.56 -22.70
C ALA A 54 2.75 -2.89 -23.92
N GLU A 55 2.31 -1.89 -24.68
CA GLU A 55 1.40 -2.03 -25.82
C GLU A 55 1.97 -1.37 -27.09
N ARG A 56 1.29 -1.56 -28.22
CA ARG A 56 1.67 -0.97 -29.51
C ARG A 56 1.89 0.54 -29.47
N SER A 57 1.12 1.27 -28.64
CA SER A 57 1.31 2.72 -28.49
C SER A 57 2.69 3.09 -27.96
N GLY A 58 3.30 2.24 -27.11
CA GLY A 58 4.67 2.41 -26.65
C GLY A 58 5.70 2.19 -27.76
N GLU A 59 5.52 1.15 -28.59
CA GLU A 59 6.36 0.89 -29.75
C GLU A 59 6.29 2.06 -30.75
N ASP A 60 5.09 2.55 -31.05
CA ASP A 60 4.88 3.69 -31.94
C ASP A 60 5.53 4.97 -31.39
N PHE A 61 5.41 5.23 -30.09
CA PHE A 61 6.07 6.38 -29.45
C PHE A 61 7.60 6.26 -29.45
N LEU A 62 8.15 5.07 -29.18
CA LEU A 62 9.60 4.83 -29.26
C LEU A 62 10.13 5.07 -30.67
N ARG A 63 9.39 4.67 -31.71
CA ARG A 63 9.75 4.96 -33.11
C ARG A 63 9.77 6.48 -33.34
N CYS A 64 8.73 7.21 -32.95
CA CYS A 64 8.70 8.68 -33.06
C CYS A 64 9.88 9.33 -32.32
N LEU A 65 10.21 8.83 -31.11
CA LEU A 65 11.33 9.35 -30.32
C LEU A 65 12.68 9.07 -30.98
N SER A 66 12.86 7.89 -31.58
CA SER A 66 14.06 7.56 -32.38
C SER A 66 14.21 8.50 -33.56
N GLU A 67 13.17 8.64 -34.38
CA GLU A 67 13.16 9.52 -35.56
C GLU A 67 13.40 10.98 -35.17
N ALA A 68 12.78 11.47 -34.09
CA ALA A 68 12.96 12.83 -33.58
C ALA A 68 14.36 13.09 -33.02
N SER A 69 15.08 12.03 -32.63
CA SER A 69 16.43 12.07 -32.07
C SER A 69 17.54 11.83 -33.09
N GLU A 70 17.18 11.49 -34.32
CA GLU A 70 18.17 11.27 -35.40
C GLU A 70 19.03 12.53 -35.60
N TRP A 71 20.34 12.33 -35.66
CA TRP A 71 21.32 13.39 -35.85
C TRP A 71 22.45 12.93 -36.75
N ASN A 72 22.75 13.74 -37.75
CA ASN A 72 23.86 13.50 -38.65
C ASN A 72 25.07 14.36 -38.22
N PRO A 73 26.30 13.79 -38.28
CA PRO A 73 27.52 14.56 -38.01
C PRO A 73 27.63 15.75 -38.92
N GLY A 74 27.73 16.97 -38.36
CA GLY A 74 27.78 18.23 -39.11
C GLY A 74 26.50 19.05 -39.09
N GLU A 75 25.40 18.49 -38.59
CA GLU A 75 24.14 19.21 -38.37
C GLU A 75 24.00 19.67 -36.93
N PRO A 76 23.19 20.71 -36.63
CA PRO A 76 22.79 21.05 -35.26
C PRO A 76 22.07 19.86 -34.63
N ARG A 77 22.37 19.55 -33.34
CA ARG A 77 21.63 18.51 -32.62
C ARG A 77 20.15 18.84 -32.59
N PRO A 78 19.25 17.84 -32.69
CA PRO A 78 17.80 18.06 -32.56
C PRO A 78 17.47 18.80 -31.27
N ARG A 79 16.68 19.87 -31.42
CA ARG A 79 16.14 20.59 -30.24
C ARG A 79 14.86 19.89 -29.80
N GLN A 80 14.73 19.63 -28.50
CA GLN A 80 13.53 19.09 -27.88
C GLN A 80 12.99 17.81 -28.58
N PRO A 81 13.79 16.72 -28.70
CA PRO A 81 13.36 15.52 -29.44
C PRO A 81 12.10 14.90 -28.84
N VAL A 82 11.89 14.96 -27.52
CA VAL A 82 10.69 14.43 -26.85
C VAL A 82 9.44 15.18 -27.27
N ARG A 83 9.50 16.52 -27.41
CA ARG A 83 8.38 17.34 -27.87
C ARG A 83 8.01 16.95 -29.30
N LYS A 84 9.00 16.89 -30.18
CA LYS A 84 8.79 16.49 -31.57
C LYS A 84 8.22 15.07 -31.67
N ALA A 85 8.69 14.16 -30.83
CA ALA A 85 8.14 12.80 -30.78
C ALA A 85 6.67 12.77 -30.36
N LEU A 86 6.25 13.60 -29.38
CA LEU A 86 4.85 13.71 -28.97
C LEU A 86 3.98 14.32 -30.10
N GLU A 87 4.47 15.35 -30.80
CA GLU A 87 3.80 15.95 -31.97
C GLU A 87 3.66 14.94 -33.13
N MET A 88 4.65 14.08 -33.34
CA MET A 88 4.59 13.02 -34.35
C MET A 88 3.65 11.88 -33.94
N PHE A 89 3.63 11.55 -32.65
CA PHE A 89 2.78 10.49 -32.09
C PHE A 89 1.30 10.90 -32.09
N ASP A 90 1.01 12.15 -31.76
CA ASP A 90 -0.34 12.71 -31.74
C ASP A 90 -0.33 14.13 -32.33
N SER A 91 -0.84 14.25 -33.55
CA SER A 91 -0.84 15.53 -34.31
C SER A 91 -1.66 16.64 -33.66
N GLU A 92 -2.51 16.33 -32.67
CA GLU A 92 -3.28 17.31 -31.90
C GLU A 92 -2.62 17.66 -30.58
N PHE A 93 -1.43 17.14 -30.29
CA PHE A 93 -0.69 17.45 -29.07
C PHE A 93 -0.33 18.94 -29.03
N THR A 94 -0.63 19.57 -27.91
CA THR A 94 -0.20 20.94 -27.57
C THR A 94 0.46 20.93 -26.20
N ASP A 95 1.60 21.62 -26.06
CA ASP A 95 2.29 21.73 -24.79
C ASP A 95 1.73 22.91 -23.99
N ASP A 96 0.59 22.72 -23.37
CA ASP A 96 -0.13 23.71 -22.56
C ASP A 96 -0.79 23.08 -21.34
N LYS A 97 -1.31 23.90 -20.42
CA LYS A 97 -1.96 23.45 -19.16
C LYS A 97 -3.30 22.75 -19.35
N GLU A 98 -3.85 22.71 -20.57
CA GLU A 98 -5.07 21.98 -20.92
C GLU A 98 -4.76 20.57 -21.45
N THR A 99 -3.48 20.21 -21.51
CA THR A 99 -3.00 18.92 -22.00
C THR A 99 -2.40 18.10 -20.87
N ILE A 100 -2.71 16.79 -20.88
CA ILE A 100 -2.06 15.80 -20.02
C ILE A 100 -1.46 14.67 -20.85
N VAL A 101 -0.23 14.28 -20.53
CA VAL A 101 0.45 13.09 -21.06
C VAL A 101 0.49 12.02 -19.96
N ILE A 102 -0.05 10.85 -20.23
CA ILE A 102 -0.06 9.69 -19.33
C ILE A 102 0.78 8.59 -19.95
N ILE A 103 1.87 8.20 -19.29
CA ILE A 103 2.76 7.12 -19.72
C ILE A 103 2.59 5.96 -18.76
N ASP A 104 1.95 4.89 -19.23
CA ASP A 104 1.65 3.69 -18.45
C ASP A 104 2.70 2.60 -18.67
N GLU A 105 2.91 1.74 -17.67
CA GLU A 105 3.93 0.68 -17.62
C GLU A 105 5.33 1.20 -17.96
N ILE A 106 5.69 2.35 -17.37
CA ILE A 106 6.94 3.10 -17.68
C ILE A 106 8.21 2.27 -17.44
N GLN A 107 8.16 1.25 -16.54
CA GLN A 107 9.27 0.35 -16.26
C GLN A 107 9.66 -0.54 -17.46
N GLU A 108 8.85 -0.60 -18.51
CA GLU A 108 9.16 -1.35 -19.72
C GLU A 108 10.15 -0.61 -20.64
N SER A 109 10.47 0.69 -20.37
CA SER A 109 11.39 1.47 -21.20
C SER A 109 12.25 2.45 -20.41
N SER A 110 13.53 2.11 -20.24
CA SER A 110 14.54 3.03 -19.70
C SER A 110 14.72 4.27 -20.58
N THR A 111 14.62 4.11 -21.91
CA THR A 111 14.71 5.22 -22.86
C THR A 111 13.68 6.30 -22.58
N VAL A 112 12.42 5.92 -22.35
CA VAL A 112 11.34 6.88 -22.05
C VAL A 112 11.42 7.38 -20.61
N TYR A 113 11.71 6.50 -19.64
CA TYR A 113 11.89 6.90 -18.25
C TYR A 113 12.97 7.97 -18.08
N ASN A 114 14.08 7.85 -18.78
CA ASN A 114 15.19 8.81 -18.74
C ASN A 114 14.83 10.19 -19.32
N GLN A 115 13.65 10.33 -19.95
CA GLN A 115 13.11 11.64 -20.39
C GLN A 115 12.30 12.36 -19.31
N ILE A 116 12.02 11.74 -18.16
CA ILE A 116 11.19 12.35 -17.09
C ILE A 116 11.74 13.71 -16.68
N ARG A 117 13.06 13.85 -16.54
CA ARG A 117 13.70 15.13 -16.23
C ARG A 117 13.45 16.20 -17.30
N THR A 118 13.49 15.83 -18.58
CA THR A 118 13.16 16.72 -19.68
C THR A 118 11.69 17.11 -19.66
N LEU A 119 10.80 16.13 -19.44
CA LEU A 119 9.36 16.35 -19.31
C LEU A 119 9.03 17.31 -18.19
N ALA A 120 9.64 17.17 -16.99
CA ALA A 120 9.41 18.04 -15.85
C ALA A 120 9.92 19.48 -16.08
N ARG A 121 11.04 19.67 -16.79
CA ARG A 121 11.72 20.98 -16.85
C ARG A 121 11.42 21.79 -18.09
N GLU A 122 11.04 21.16 -19.18
CA GLU A 122 10.91 21.80 -20.49
C GLU A 122 9.45 21.87 -20.97
N PHE A 123 8.52 21.15 -20.31
CA PHE A 123 7.13 21.08 -20.73
C PHE A 123 6.21 21.90 -19.81
N GLN A 124 5.14 22.41 -20.40
CA GLN A 124 4.08 23.11 -19.68
C GLN A 124 2.88 22.20 -19.39
N CYS A 125 2.68 21.15 -20.20
CA CYS A 125 1.60 20.19 -20.00
C CYS A 125 1.84 19.34 -18.75
N TYR A 126 0.77 18.78 -18.23
CA TYR A 126 0.84 17.86 -17.09
C TYR A 126 1.34 16.50 -17.57
N VAL A 127 2.19 15.86 -16.76
CA VAL A 127 2.71 14.53 -17.07
C VAL A 127 2.51 13.59 -15.89
N ILE A 128 1.90 12.44 -16.15
CA ILE A 128 1.80 11.34 -15.19
C ILE A 128 2.50 10.11 -15.76
N VAL A 129 3.33 9.49 -14.94
CA VAL A 129 3.91 8.17 -15.24
C VAL A 129 3.39 7.14 -14.25
N THR A 130 3.17 5.91 -14.69
CA THR A 130 2.70 4.84 -13.81
C THR A 130 3.22 3.49 -14.26
N GLY A 131 3.26 2.55 -13.32
CA GLY A 131 3.67 1.17 -13.56
C GLY A 131 3.29 0.26 -12.40
N SER A 132 3.33 -1.03 -12.66
CA SER A 132 3.01 -2.06 -11.65
C SER A 132 4.21 -2.44 -10.80
N TYR A 133 5.42 -2.30 -11.34
CA TYR A 133 6.67 -2.57 -10.64
C TYR A 133 7.72 -1.50 -10.96
N LEU A 134 7.80 -0.50 -10.11
CA LEU A 134 8.79 0.58 -10.24
C LEU A 134 10.14 0.26 -9.56
N GLY A 135 10.28 -0.86 -8.87
CA GLY A 135 11.55 -1.32 -8.31
C GLY A 135 12.61 -1.62 -9.38
N ARG A 136 12.21 -1.90 -10.64
CA ARG A 136 13.13 -2.01 -11.78
C ARG A 136 13.89 -0.72 -12.06
N LEU A 137 13.35 0.42 -11.67
CA LEU A 137 13.98 1.73 -11.82
C LEU A 137 15.29 1.89 -11.03
N ILE A 138 15.61 0.95 -10.13
CA ILE A 138 16.91 0.88 -9.42
C ILE A 138 18.01 0.32 -10.33
N GLU A 139 17.68 -0.34 -11.45
CA GLU A 139 18.65 -0.85 -12.41
C GLU A 139 19.45 0.30 -13.04
N ARG A 140 20.72 0.02 -13.38
CA ARG A 140 21.69 1.05 -13.83
C ARG A 140 21.28 1.80 -15.10
N GLU A 141 20.41 1.24 -15.91
CA GLU A 141 19.90 1.85 -17.14
C GLU A 141 18.87 2.96 -16.92
N PHE A 142 18.29 3.04 -15.70
CA PHE A 142 17.33 4.06 -15.33
C PHE A 142 18.00 5.18 -14.54
N PHE A 143 17.85 6.42 -15.01
CA PHE A 143 18.41 7.59 -14.33
C PHE A 143 17.39 8.17 -13.36
N LEU A 144 17.68 8.11 -12.07
CA LEU A 144 16.77 8.64 -11.04
C LEU A 144 16.51 10.15 -11.26
N PRO A 145 15.26 10.58 -11.44
CA PRO A 145 14.91 11.97 -11.69
C PRO A 145 14.82 12.76 -10.38
N ALA A 146 15.90 12.80 -9.61
CA ALA A 146 15.94 13.41 -8.28
C ALA A 146 15.37 14.83 -8.26
N GLY A 147 14.26 15.04 -7.55
CA GLY A 147 13.58 16.34 -7.40
C GLY A 147 12.65 16.75 -8.55
N ASP A 148 12.60 15.98 -9.63
CA ASP A 148 11.74 16.26 -10.80
C ASP A 148 10.42 15.46 -10.77
N THR A 149 10.22 14.61 -9.74
CA THR A 149 9.01 13.79 -9.58
C THR A 149 8.37 13.95 -8.19
N GLU A 150 7.06 13.90 -8.17
CA GLU A 150 6.23 13.63 -6.99
C GLU A 150 5.65 12.22 -7.11
N HIS A 151 5.23 11.62 -5.99
CA HIS A 151 4.63 10.30 -6.05
C HIS A 151 3.37 10.18 -5.21
N ILE A 152 2.41 9.41 -5.74
CA ILE A 152 1.19 9.02 -5.04
C ILE A 152 1.07 7.50 -5.12
N ILE A 153 0.71 6.87 -4.00
CA ILE A 153 0.48 5.43 -3.96
C ILE A 153 -1.02 5.16 -4.09
N MET A 154 -1.38 4.31 -5.06
CA MET A 154 -2.72 3.77 -5.22
C MET A 154 -2.80 2.37 -4.64
N GLU A 155 -3.48 2.24 -3.53
CA GLU A 155 -3.73 0.96 -2.84
C GLU A 155 -4.98 0.23 -3.40
N PRO A 156 -5.23 -1.04 -3.04
CA PRO A 156 -6.57 -1.62 -3.12
C PRO A 156 -7.61 -0.71 -2.43
N LEU A 157 -8.91 -0.93 -2.66
CA LEU A 157 -9.94 -0.13 -1.98
C LEU A 157 -9.73 -0.17 -0.47
N THR A 158 -9.70 1.01 0.15
CA THR A 158 -9.74 1.16 1.60
C THR A 158 -11.11 0.79 2.15
N PHE A 159 -11.24 0.64 3.46
CA PHE A 159 -12.53 0.21 4.04
C PHE A 159 -13.65 1.22 3.79
N ASP A 160 -13.37 2.51 3.82
CA ASP A 160 -14.33 3.57 3.47
C ASP A 160 -14.73 3.54 1.99
N GLU A 161 -13.78 3.29 1.08
CA GLU A 161 -14.06 3.10 -0.35
C GLU A 161 -14.90 1.81 -0.60
N PHE A 162 -14.63 0.75 0.16
CA PHE A 162 -15.45 -0.46 0.12
C PHE A 162 -16.86 -0.18 0.62
N LEU A 163 -17.04 0.55 1.71
CA LEU A 163 -18.35 0.93 2.24
C LEU A 163 -19.15 1.83 1.27
N ASP A 164 -18.48 2.69 0.52
CA ASP A 164 -19.10 3.53 -0.51
C ASP A 164 -19.86 2.68 -1.57
N VAL A 165 -19.32 1.50 -1.90
CA VAL A 165 -19.95 0.54 -2.83
C VAL A 165 -21.32 0.06 -2.34
N PHE A 166 -21.55 0.07 -1.04
CA PHE A 166 -22.78 -0.38 -0.37
C PHE A 166 -23.62 0.76 0.18
N GLY A 167 -23.20 2.02 -0.02
CA GLY A 167 -23.92 3.20 0.46
C GLY A 167 -23.74 3.48 1.96
N GLU A 168 -22.71 2.91 2.60
CA GLU A 168 -22.50 3.01 4.05
C GLU A 168 -21.33 3.94 4.43
N ARG A 169 -20.72 4.62 3.47
CA ARG A 169 -19.61 5.51 3.71
C ARG A 169 -19.95 6.67 4.64
N GLU A 170 -21.11 7.29 4.46
CA GLU A 170 -21.56 8.41 5.30
C GLU A 170 -21.69 7.99 6.76
N LEU A 171 -22.28 6.82 7.03
CA LEU A 171 -22.35 6.25 8.38
C LEU A 171 -20.95 6.08 8.97
N TYR A 172 -20.02 5.52 8.20
CA TYR A 172 -18.64 5.30 8.63
C TYR A 172 -17.93 6.62 8.95
N GLU A 173 -18.09 7.65 8.13
CA GLU A 173 -17.43 8.96 8.30
C GLU A 173 -18.00 9.75 9.48
N THR A 174 -19.27 9.56 9.85
CA THR A 174 -19.95 10.35 10.87
C THR A 174 -20.09 9.66 12.23
N ILE A 175 -20.00 8.33 12.31
CA ILE A 175 -20.14 7.57 13.57
C ILE A 175 -19.09 8.00 14.60
N ASP A 176 -19.50 8.13 15.84
CA ASP A 176 -18.61 8.46 16.97
C ASP A 176 -17.65 7.29 17.30
N LEU A 177 -16.39 7.58 17.57
CA LEU A 177 -15.36 6.56 17.87
C LEU A 177 -15.54 5.92 19.25
N TYR A 178 -16.27 6.56 20.16
CA TYR A 178 -16.32 6.22 21.58
C TYR A 178 -17.70 5.76 22.05
N GLY A 179 -18.55 5.34 21.11
CA GLY A 179 -19.78 4.63 21.43
C GLY A 179 -21.02 5.49 21.70
N LYS A 180 -21.05 6.74 21.23
CA LYS A 180 -22.20 7.64 21.40
C LYS A 180 -23.38 7.35 20.47
N ASN A 181 -23.14 6.67 19.34
CA ASN A 181 -24.20 6.26 18.41
C ASN A 181 -24.97 5.04 18.92
N PRO A 182 -26.13 4.72 18.33
CA PRO A 182 -26.86 3.48 18.59
C PRO A 182 -25.99 2.23 18.32
N ALA A 183 -26.15 1.17 19.13
CA ALA A 183 -25.37 -0.05 18.99
C ALA A 183 -25.49 -0.69 17.59
N GLY A 184 -26.68 -0.64 16.97
CA GLY A 184 -26.92 -1.17 15.62
C GLY A 184 -26.06 -0.55 14.53
N ASP A 185 -25.63 0.72 14.66
CA ASP A 185 -24.75 1.38 13.72
C ASP A 185 -23.35 0.74 13.73
N TYR A 186 -22.83 0.44 14.91
CA TYR A 186 -21.54 -0.25 15.08
C TYR A 186 -21.60 -1.70 14.61
N GLU A 187 -22.71 -2.40 14.91
CA GLU A 187 -22.94 -3.78 14.46
C GLU A 187 -22.96 -3.86 12.93
N LYS A 188 -23.65 -2.92 12.29
CA LYS A 188 -23.71 -2.82 10.82
C LYS A 188 -22.34 -2.63 10.20
N LEU A 189 -21.54 -1.71 10.71
CA LEU A 189 -20.16 -1.50 10.22
C LEU A 189 -19.27 -2.70 10.50
N LYS A 190 -19.44 -3.39 11.62
CA LYS A 190 -18.72 -4.62 11.95
C LYS A 190 -19.04 -5.73 10.94
N GLU A 191 -20.31 -5.92 10.55
CA GLU A 191 -20.69 -6.90 9.53
C GLU A 191 -19.97 -6.64 8.18
N TYR A 192 -19.93 -5.39 7.72
CA TYR A 192 -19.16 -5.03 6.52
C TYR A 192 -17.65 -5.22 6.70
N TYR A 193 -17.12 -4.94 7.89
CA TYR A 193 -15.72 -5.16 8.20
C TYR A 193 -15.35 -6.64 8.14
N GLU A 194 -16.18 -7.54 8.66
CA GLU A 194 -15.97 -9.00 8.58
C GLU A 194 -15.99 -9.50 7.13
N ILE A 195 -16.78 -8.87 6.26
CA ILE A 195 -16.77 -9.15 4.83
C ILE A 195 -15.45 -8.64 4.21
N TYR A 196 -15.09 -7.38 4.49
CA TYR A 196 -13.88 -6.76 3.99
C TYR A 196 -12.61 -7.53 4.40
N GLN A 197 -12.55 -8.03 5.63
CA GLN A 197 -11.47 -8.91 6.09
C GLN A 197 -11.31 -10.16 5.21
N LYS A 198 -12.39 -10.71 4.69
CA LYS A 198 -12.39 -11.94 3.87
C LYS A 198 -12.03 -11.71 2.41
N ILE A 199 -12.49 -10.59 1.85
CA ILE A 199 -12.39 -10.35 0.40
C ILE A 199 -11.40 -9.25 0.02
N GLY A 200 -11.02 -8.38 0.96
CA GLY A 200 -10.11 -7.26 0.72
C GLY A 200 -10.66 -6.16 -0.18
N GLY A 201 -9.74 -5.37 -0.71
CA GLY A 201 -10.03 -4.17 -1.48
C GLY A 201 -9.68 -4.25 -2.98
N TYR A 202 -9.27 -5.37 -3.54
CA TYR A 202 -9.01 -5.42 -4.98
C TYR A 202 -10.30 -5.17 -5.77
N PRO A 203 -10.31 -4.21 -6.73
CA PRO A 203 -11.52 -3.78 -7.44
C PRO A 203 -12.33 -4.94 -8.03
N ALA A 204 -11.67 -5.89 -8.70
CA ALA A 204 -12.33 -7.04 -9.31
C ALA A 204 -12.98 -7.97 -8.29
N VAL A 205 -12.44 -8.06 -7.08
CA VAL A 205 -12.96 -8.86 -5.98
C VAL A 205 -14.17 -8.16 -5.34
N VAL A 206 -14.06 -6.85 -5.07
CA VAL A 206 -15.14 -6.05 -4.51
C VAL A 206 -16.35 -6.01 -5.43
N VAL A 207 -16.15 -5.80 -6.74
CA VAL A 207 -17.24 -5.85 -7.75
C VAL A 207 -17.89 -7.23 -7.79
N CYS A 208 -17.10 -8.30 -7.73
CA CYS A 208 -17.62 -9.67 -7.68
C CYS A 208 -18.53 -9.87 -6.45
N TYR A 209 -18.07 -9.44 -5.26
CA TYR A 209 -18.89 -9.51 -4.06
C TYR A 209 -20.14 -8.63 -4.14
N ALA A 210 -20.02 -7.41 -4.64
CA ALA A 210 -21.18 -6.52 -4.82
C ALA A 210 -22.26 -7.14 -5.70
N GLN A 211 -21.86 -7.85 -6.76
CA GLN A 211 -22.75 -8.48 -7.72
C GLN A 211 -23.38 -9.78 -7.22
N TYR A 212 -22.60 -10.65 -6.57
CA TYR A 212 -23.02 -12.02 -6.27
C TYR A 212 -23.26 -12.30 -4.80
N LYS A 213 -22.77 -11.46 -3.88
CA LYS A 213 -22.78 -11.65 -2.41
C LYS A 213 -22.22 -13.01 -1.97
N ASP A 214 -21.27 -13.54 -2.74
CA ASP A 214 -20.68 -14.87 -2.58
C ASP A 214 -19.15 -14.75 -2.39
N VAL A 215 -18.70 -15.02 -1.17
CA VAL A 215 -17.28 -14.97 -0.79
C VAL A 215 -16.46 -16.06 -1.51
N SER A 216 -17.06 -17.21 -1.83
CA SER A 216 -16.36 -18.29 -2.53
C SER A 216 -15.94 -17.89 -3.94
N ARG A 217 -16.79 -17.12 -4.64
CA ARG A 217 -16.44 -16.52 -5.94
C ARG A 217 -15.34 -15.49 -5.82
N CYS A 218 -15.29 -14.77 -4.71
CA CYS A 218 -14.23 -13.80 -4.44
C CYS A 218 -12.88 -14.50 -4.28
N TYR A 219 -12.81 -15.64 -3.62
CA TYR A 219 -11.58 -16.41 -3.49
C TYR A 219 -11.01 -16.87 -4.83
N ALA A 220 -11.86 -17.32 -5.76
CA ALA A 220 -11.41 -17.65 -7.11
C ALA A 220 -10.82 -16.43 -7.87
N LYS A 221 -11.31 -15.22 -7.57
CA LYS A 221 -10.73 -13.97 -8.11
C LYS A 221 -9.38 -13.66 -7.48
N ILE A 222 -9.23 -13.86 -6.16
CA ILE A 222 -7.96 -13.65 -5.45
C ILE A 222 -6.92 -14.66 -5.94
N GLU A 223 -7.28 -15.93 -6.10
CA GLU A 223 -6.41 -16.97 -6.66
C GLU A 223 -5.90 -16.58 -8.04
N LYS A 224 -6.78 -16.12 -8.93
CA LYS A 224 -6.38 -15.61 -10.25
C LYS A 224 -5.45 -14.41 -10.14
N LEU A 225 -5.68 -13.49 -9.20
CA LEU A 225 -4.81 -12.35 -8.95
C LEU A 225 -3.41 -12.80 -8.51
N MET A 226 -3.31 -13.79 -7.60
CA MET A 226 -2.04 -14.33 -7.14
C MET A 226 -1.29 -15.06 -8.26
N SER A 227 -1.99 -15.76 -9.13
CA SER A 227 -1.38 -16.36 -10.34
C SER A 227 -0.77 -15.29 -11.26
N ILE A 228 -1.42 -14.15 -11.43
CA ILE A 228 -0.88 -13.03 -12.22
C ILE A 228 0.40 -12.47 -11.58
N PHE A 229 0.43 -12.28 -10.26
CA PHE A 229 1.64 -11.85 -9.57
C PHE A 229 2.78 -12.86 -9.70
N ALA A 230 2.49 -14.15 -9.57
CA ALA A 230 3.48 -15.21 -9.76
C ALA A 230 4.02 -15.24 -11.20
N ASP A 231 3.17 -15.03 -12.20
CA ASP A 231 3.60 -15.00 -13.60
C ASP A 231 4.41 -13.74 -13.94
N GLU A 232 4.07 -12.60 -13.33
CA GLU A 232 4.85 -11.36 -13.48
C GLU A 232 6.24 -11.49 -12.85
N SER A 233 6.31 -12.08 -11.66
CA SER A 233 7.59 -12.29 -10.97
C SER A 233 8.59 -13.10 -11.80
N LYS A 234 8.12 -14.04 -12.62
CA LYS A 234 8.98 -14.85 -13.50
C LYS A 234 9.73 -13.99 -14.53
N ARG A 235 9.19 -12.83 -14.93
CA ARG A 235 9.86 -11.91 -15.87
C ARG A 235 11.05 -11.20 -15.24
N TYR A 236 11.00 -10.96 -13.90
CA TYR A 236 12.05 -10.25 -13.16
C TYR A 236 13.06 -11.19 -12.50
N PHE A 237 12.76 -12.49 -12.47
CA PHE A 237 13.60 -13.50 -11.83
C PHE A 237 13.88 -14.67 -12.80
N GLU A 238 14.32 -14.35 -14.02
CA GLU A 238 14.65 -15.34 -15.07
C GLU A 238 15.70 -16.35 -14.61
N ASP A 239 16.62 -15.94 -13.73
CA ASP A 239 17.66 -16.79 -13.15
C ASP A 239 17.16 -17.72 -12.04
N ILE A 240 15.92 -17.56 -11.57
CA ILE A 240 15.33 -18.37 -10.51
C ILE A 240 14.64 -19.59 -11.12
N ILE A 241 15.24 -20.76 -10.92
CA ILE A 241 14.82 -22.03 -11.51
C ILE A 241 13.48 -22.53 -10.91
N ASP A 242 13.09 -22.08 -9.70
CA ASP A 242 11.84 -22.52 -9.06
C ASP A 242 10.66 -21.63 -9.46
N LYS A 243 9.82 -22.17 -10.36
CA LYS A 243 8.59 -21.50 -10.82
C LYS A 243 7.57 -21.23 -9.69
N ASN A 244 7.71 -21.90 -8.55
CA ASN A 244 6.79 -21.81 -7.41
C ASN A 244 7.34 -20.98 -6.25
N LEU A 245 8.50 -20.32 -6.42
CA LEU A 245 9.15 -19.55 -5.36
C LEU A 245 8.21 -18.53 -4.71
N PHE A 246 7.47 -17.77 -5.52
CA PHE A 246 6.61 -16.72 -5.00
C PHE A 246 5.40 -17.27 -4.25
N GLU A 247 4.81 -18.35 -4.72
CA GLU A 247 3.74 -19.06 -4.01
C GLU A 247 4.24 -19.59 -2.66
N LYS A 248 5.43 -20.19 -2.63
CA LYS A 248 6.09 -20.63 -1.39
C LYS A 248 6.37 -19.46 -0.45
N LEU A 249 6.83 -18.31 -0.98
CA LEU A 249 7.08 -17.11 -0.17
C LEU A 249 5.79 -16.54 0.43
N PHE A 250 4.69 -16.48 -0.30
CA PHE A 250 3.40 -16.04 0.24
C PHE A 250 2.94 -16.95 1.39
N ASN A 251 3.02 -18.26 1.19
CA ASN A 251 2.69 -19.23 2.24
C ASN A 251 3.64 -19.12 3.44
N ALA A 252 4.95 -18.93 3.19
CA ALA A 252 5.94 -18.73 4.24
C ALA A 252 5.69 -17.46 5.05
N ILE A 253 5.31 -16.36 4.41
CA ILE A 253 4.94 -15.11 5.10
C ILE A 253 3.73 -15.33 6.00
N ALA A 254 2.68 -16.00 5.51
CA ALA A 254 1.50 -16.33 6.33
C ALA A 254 1.85 -17.22 7.53
N LEU A 255 2.72 -18.22 7.34
CA LEU A 255 3.22 -19.07 8.43
C LEU A 255 4.05 -18.26 9.44
N LEU A 256 4.87 -17.32 8.98
CA LEU A 256 5.66 -16.46 9.87
C LEU A 256 4.77 -15.53 10.71
N MET A 257 3.71 -14.98 10.16
CA MET A 257 2.74 -14.20 10.93
C MET A 257 2.18 -15.02 12.11
N ILE A 258 1.98 -16.34 11.91
CA ILE A 258 1.52 -17.24 12.97
C ILE A 258 2.63 -17.57 13.96
N GLN A 259 3.83 -17.91 13.47
CA GLN A 259 4.97 -18.32 14.29
C GLN A 259 5.51 -17.18 15.16
N GLU A 260 5.44 -15.96 14.66
CA GLU A 260 5.86 -14.80 15.43
C GLU A 260 4.99 -14.58 16.66
N LYS A 261 3.67 -14.78 16.55
CA LYS A 261 2.77 -14.86 17.71
C LYS A 261 3.16 -15.91 18.73
N GLN A 262 3.91 -16.94 18.30
CA GLN A 262 4.47 -18.00 19.15
C GLN A 262 5.89 -17.72 19.66
N GLY A 263 6.45 -16.50 19.37
CA GLY A 263 7.72 -16.03 19.91
C GLY A 263 8.96 -16.29 19.06
N VAL A 264 8.81 -16.57 17.78
CA VAL A 264 9.94 -16.72 16.83
C VAL A 264 10.55 -15.34 16.55
N ARG A 265 11.88 -15.21 16.65
CA ARG A 265 12.57 -13.90 16.68
C ARG A 265 13.34 -13.51 15.40
N ASP A 266 13.71 -14.46 14.54
CA ASP A 266 14.48 -14.18 13.31
C ASP A 266 13.70 -14.62 12.07
N LEU A 267 12.87 -13.70 11.58
CA LEU A 267 11.97 -13.95 10.45
C LEU A 267 12.70 -14.21 9.14
N THR A 268 13.82 -13.55 8.88
CA THR A 268 14.60 -13.76 7.64
C THR A 268 15.25 -15.14 7.62
N SER A 269 15.75 -15.60 8.76
CA SER A 269 16.30 -16.95 8.91
C SER A 269 15.20 -18.02 8.79
N GLU A 270 14.02 -17.78 9.38
CA GLU A 270 12.90 -18.70 9.29
C GLU A 270 12.30 -18.74 7.88
N LEU A 271 12.15 -17.61 7.19
CA LEU A 271 11.79 -17.58 5.76
C LEU A 271 12.74 -18.43 4.93
N SER A 272 14.03 -18.28 5.19
CA SER A 272 15.05 -19.08 4.51
C SER A 272 14.86 -20.55 4.80
N LYS A 273 14.61 -20.96 6.06
CA LYS A 273 14.39 -22.36 6.44
C LYS A 273 13.13 -22.93 5.79
N ILE A 274 12.01 -22.24 5.84
CA ILE A 274 10.75 -22.69 5.26
C ILE A 274 10.89 -22.84 3.74
N ALA A 275 11.53 -21.87 3.08
CA ALA A 275 11.79 -21.93 1.66
C ALA A 275 12.81 -23.02 1.27
N TYR A 276 13.76 -23.37 2.18
CA TYR A 276 14.79 -24.41 1.97
C TYR A 276 14.35 -25.82 2.32
N GLN A 277 13.35 -26.01 3.19
CA GLN A 277 12.95 -27.35 3.66
C GLN A 277 12.41 -28.25 2.54
N GLU A 278 11.98 -27.69 1.43
CA GLU A 278 11.42 -28.45 0.32
C GLU A 278 12.39 -28.76 -0.83
N GLU A 279 13.57 -28.08 -0.91
CA GLU A 279 14.54 -28.35 -1.98
C GLU A 279 15.99 -28.11 -1.55
N SER A 280 16.81 -29.15 -1.71
CA SER A 280 18.24 -29.15 -1.45
C SER A 280 19.03 -28.15 -2.31
N GLY A 281 19.53 -27.08 -1.72
CA GLY A 281 20.81 -26.50 -2.12
C GLY A 281 20.85 -25.46 -3.24
N ARG A 282 19.71 -25.01 -3.82
CA ARG A 282 19.72 -24.06 -4.95
C ARG A 282 19.31 -22.63 -4.63
N MET A 283 18.61 -22.38 -3.53
CA MET A 283 18.20 -21.02 -3.15
C MET A 283 19.20 -20.36 -2.20
N THR A 284 19.64 -19.15 -2.52
CA THR A 284 20.54 -18.37 -1.68
C THR A 284 19.78 -17.35 -0.84
N LYS A 285 20.30 -16.97 0.33
CA LYS A 285 19.75 -15.88 1.16
C LYS A 285 19.58 -14.58 0.34
N LYS A 286 20.49 -14.33 -0.61
CA LYS A 286 20.42 -13.18 -1.52
C LYS A 286 19.16 -13.21 -2.40
N MET A 287 18.81 -14.38 -2.95
CA MET A 287 17.62 -14.54 -3.79
C MET A 287 16.33 -14.31 -3.00
N ILE A 288 16.26 -14.80 -1.75
CA ILE A 288 15.10 -14.60 -0.88
C ILE A 288 14.95 -13.12 -0.53
N ASN A 289 16.03 -12.45 -0.14
CA ASN A 289 15.99 -11.01 0.14
C ASN A 289 15.56 -10.21 -1.09
N HIS A 290 16.03 -10.57 -2.28
CA HIS A 290 15.63 -9.92 -3.52
C HIS A 290 14.14 -10.13 -3.81
N ALA A 291 13.62 -11.33 -3.62
CA ALA A 291 12.21 -11.63 -3.79
C ALA A 291 11.33 -10.89 -2.77
N ILE A 292 11.77 -10.76 -1.51
CA ILE A 292 11.08 -9.96 -0.48
C ILE A 292 11.06 -8.48 -0.89
N SER A 293 12.20 -7.91 -1.32
CA SER A 293 12.25 -6.53 -1.83
C SER A 293 11.29 -6.33 -3.00
N TRP A 294 11.24 -7.31 -3.92
CA TRP A 294 10.29 -7.24 -5.04
C TRP A 294 8.84 -7.21 -4.57
N LEU A 295 8.46 -8.04 -3.59
CA LEU A 295 7.11 -8.04 -3.02
C LEU A 295 6.76 -6.71 -2.34
N GLN A 296 7.74 -6.07 -1.69
CA GLN A 296 7.57 -4.75 -1.05
C GLN A 296 7.41 -3.66 -2.10
N GLU A 297 8.30 -3.58 -3.08
CA GLU A 297 8.27 -2.59 -4.17
C GLU A 297 7.05 -2.77 -5.09
N SER A 298 6.52 -3.99 -5.20
CA SER A 298 5.28 -4.28 -5.91
C SER A 298 4.02 -3.98 -5.09
N HIS A 299 4.16 -3.42 -3.88
CA HIS A 299 3.06 -3.10 -2.96
C HIS A 299 2.15 -4.30 -2.64
N ILE A 300 2.75 -5.48 -2.42
CA ILE A 300 2.02 -6.70 -2.06
C ILE A 300 2.15 -6.99 -0.57
N ILE A 301 3.34 -6.76 -0.01
CA ILE A 301 3.64 -6.89 1.41
C ILE A 301 4.28 -5.62 1.95
N GLY A 302 4.13 -5.43 3.26
CA GLY A 302 4.86 -4.43 4.01
C GLY A 302 5.36 -5.01 5.31
N TYR A 303 6.03 -4.21 6.13
CA TYR A 303 6.56 -4.66 7.41
C TYR A 303 6.48 -3.57 8.48
N ALA A 304 6.49 -4.00 9.74
CA ALA A 304 6.67 -3.13 10.89
C ALA A 304 8.01 -3.43 11.57
N SER A 305 8.68 -2.41 12.06
CA SER A 305 9.96 -2.52 12.78
C SER A 305 9.76 -2.55 14.29
N LYS A 306 10.71 -3.12 15.02
CA LYS A 306 10.66 -3.27 16.47
C LYS A 306 11.29 -2.07 17.19
N ALA A 307 10.53 -1.38 18.04
CA ALA A 307 11.04 -0.45 19.03
C ALA A 307 11.23 -1.18 20.38
N VAL A 308 12.34 -0.92 21.08
CA VAL A 308 12.61 -1.49 22.40
C VAL A 308 12.15 -0.48 23.45
N ASP A 309 11.34 -0.93 24.43
CA ASP A 309 10.81 -0.11 25.53
C ASP A 309 10.10 1.19 25.07
N CYS A 310 9.46 1.17 23.88
CA CYS A 310 8.87 2.33 23.23
C CYS A 310 9.87 3.48 23.00
N ASP A 311 11.14 3.16 22.81
CA ASP A 311 12.17 4.14 22.46
C ASP A 311 12.41 4.11 20.95
N TYR A 312 12.01 5.18 20.26
CA TYR A 312 12.20 5.33 18.81
C TYR A 312 13.69 5.46 18.39
N MET A 313 14.59 5.68 19.34
CA MET A 313 16.03 5.67 19.09
C MET A 313 16.63 4.25 19.17
N GLN A 314 15.88 3.28 19.66
CA GLN A 314 16.29 1.89 19.81
C GLN A 314 15.47 0.97 18.90
N ILE A 315 15.62 1.18 17.60
CA ILE A 315 14.96 0.34 16.58
C ILE A 315 15.86 -0.86 16.29
N LYS A 316 15.31 -2.08 16.38
CA LYS A 316 16.00 -3.32 16.02
C LYS A 316 15.50 -3.83 14.68
N GLU A 317 16.37 -4.50 13.91
CA GLU A 317 16.08 -5.12 12.61
C GLU A 317 15.19 -6.38 12.68
N ASN A 318 14.25 -6.43 13.61
CA ASN A 318 13.25 -7.49 13.64
C ASN A 318 11.98 -6.95 12.99
N SER A 319 11.58 -7.51 11.88
CA SER A 319 10.42 -7.06 11.12
C SER A 319 9.27 -8.03 11.23
N ARG A 320 8.06 -7.52 11.41
CA ARG A 320 6.81 -8.25 11.21
C ARG A 320 6.31 -7.97 9.83
N TYR A 321 5.99 -9.01 9.04
CA TYR A 321 5.44 -8.84 7.72
C TYR A 321 3.92 -8.85 7.74
N TYR A 322 3.33 -8.05 6.82
CA TYR A 322 1.89 -7.93 6.64
C TYR A 322 1.59 -7.89 5.14
N PHE A 323 0.44 -8.44 4.74
CA PHE A 323 -0.05 -8.24 3.38
C PHE A 323 -0.71 -6.86 3.24
N LEU A 324 -0.53 -6.20 2.10
CA LEU A 324 -1.12 -4.88 1.83
C LEU A 324 -2.56 -4.96 1.31
N ASP A 325 -3.19 -6.12 1.43
CA ASP A 325 -4.63 -6.33 1.19
C ASP A 325 -5.19 -7.37 2.14
N MET A 326 -6.39 -7.10 2.67
CA MET A 326 -7.03 -7.98 3.64
C MET A 326 -7.47 -9.32 3.06
N GLY A 327 -7.97 -9.32 1.81
CA GLY A 327 -8.40 -10.54 1.13
C GLY A 327 -7.23 -11.47 0.81
N VAL A 328 -6.10 -10.91 0.41
CA VAL A 328 -4.85 -11.65 0.20
C VAL A 328 -4.35 -12.23 1.53
N SER A 329 -4.33 -11.42 2.60
CA SER A 329 -3.97 -11.88 3.94
C SER A 329 -4.85 -13.06 4.39
N HIS A 330 -6.16 -12.91 4.29
CA HIS A 330 -7.10 -13.97 4.66
C HIS A 330 -6.95 -15.21 3.80
N TYR A 331 -6.73 -15.06 2.50
CA TYR A 331 -6.57 -16.18 1.57
C TYR A 331 -5.40 -17.08 1.98
N PHE A 332 -4.24 -16.51 2.28
CA PHE A 332 -3.07 -17.29 2.69
C PHE A 332 -3.17 -17.79 4.12
N LEU A 333 -3.62 -16.99 5.08
CA LEU A 333 -3.75 -17.40 6.48
C LEU A 333 -4.70 -18.59 6.65
N ARG A 334 -5.84 -18.63 5.94
CA ARG A 334 -6.76 -19.77 6.01
C ARG A 334 -6.15 -21.07 5.49
N GLY A 335 -5.19 -20.98 4.55
CA GLY A 335 -4.48 -22.14 3.99
C GLY A 335 -3.48 -22.77 4.94
N THR A 336 -3.12 -22.09 6.04
CA THR A 336 -2.10 -22.56 6.99
C THR A 336 -2.58 -23.64 7.95
N GLY A 337 -3.91 -23.85 8.08
CA GLY A 337 -4.50 -24.76 9.06
C GLY A 337 -4.54 -24.23 10.50
N ALA A 338 -4.19 -22.95 10.72
CA ALA A 338 -4.27 -22.31 12.04
C ALA A 338 -5.73 -22.22 12.55
N PRO A 339 -5.96 -22.25 13.88
CA PRO A 339 -7.28 -22.03 14.46
C PRO A 339 -7.89 -20.69 14.04
N TYR A 340 -9.19 -20.65 13.85
CA TYR A 340 -9.91 -19.46 13.38
C TYR A 340 -9.65 -18.21 14.25
N ASP A 341 -9.59 -18.37 15.57
CA ASP A 341 -9.35 -17.26 16.51
C ASP A 341 -7.95 -16.65 16.33
N VAL A 342 -6.94 -17.48 16.00
CA VAL A 342 -5.59 -17.01 15.67
C VAL A 342 -5.61 -16.22 14.38
N ILE A 343 -6.27 -16.73 13.33
CA ILE A 343 -6.42 -16.02 12.05
C ILE A 343 -7.16 -14.70 12.25
N LYS A 344 -8.26 -14.69 13.01
CA LYS A 344 -9.02 -13.47 13.32
C LYS A 344 -8.16 -12.42 14.04
N GLY A 345 -7.29 -12.84 14.95
CA GLY A 345 -6.33 -11.96 15.62
C GLY A 345 -5.30 -11.35 14.67
N LEU A 346 -4.73 -12.17 13.79
CA LEU A 346 -3.75 -11.70 12.79
C LEU A 346 -4.36 -10.76 11.75
N LEU A 347 -5.57 -11.04 11.31
CA LEU A 347 -6.31 -10.14 10.41
C LEU A 347 -6.63 -8.79 11.08
N ALA A 348 -6.95 -8.81 12.37
CA ALA A 348 -7.16 -7.60 13.15
C ALA A 348 -5.88 -6.73 13.18
N GLU A 349 -4.73 -7.34 13.46
CA GLU A 349 -3.44 -6.63 13.41
C GLU A 349 -3.09 -6.14 12.00
N ASN A 350 -3.30 -6.97 10.99
CA ASN A 350 -3.04 -6.59 9.59
C ASN A 350 -3.87 -5.36 9.19
N PHE A 351 -5.12 -5.27 9.62
CA PHE A 351 -5.98 -4.11 9.33
C PHE A 351 -5.45 -2.83 10.00
N VAL A 352 -5.02 -2.91 11.26
CA VAL A 352 -4.41 -1.76 11.95
C VAL A 352 -3.07 -1.40 11.34
N TYR A 353 -2.28 -2.39 10.93
CA TYR A 353 -1.05 -2.15 10.16
C TYR A 353 -1.32 -1.33 8.91
N LEU A 354 -2.33 -1.71 8.09
CA LEU A 354 -2.71 -0.98 6.88
C LEU A 354 -3.12 0.46 7.19
N SER A 355 -3.85 0.69 8.29
CA SER A 355 -4.21 2.03 8.75
C SER A 355 -2.97 2.88 9.05
N LEU A 356 -2.00 2.33 9.81
CA LEU A 356 -0.77 3.03 10.15
C LEU A 356 0.12 3.27 8.92
N HIS A 357 0.22 2.29 8.03
CA HIS A 357 0.95 2.40 6.78
C HIS A 357 0.42 3.56 5.92
N ARG A 358 -0.90 3.67 5.76
CA ARG A 358 -1.54 4.78 5.05
C ARG A 358 -1.27 6.14 5.70
N LYS A 359 -1.22 6.22 7.03
CA LYS A 359 -0.90 7.47 7.74
C LYS A 359 0.54 7.93 7.52
N LEU A 360 1.49 7.01 7.46
CA LEU A 360 2.87 7.32 7.12
C LEU A 360 2.99 7.86 5.69
N GLU A 361 2.33 7.21 4.73
CA GLU A 361 2.42 7.57 3.32
C GLU A 361 1.66 8.87 2.98
N ASN A 362 0.50 9.10 3.59
CA ASN A 362 -0.43 10.11 3.12
C ASN A 362 -0.51 11.38 3.99
N THR A 363 -0.32 11.28 5.31
CA THR A 363 -0.62 12.41 6.21
C THR A 363 0.59 12.96 6.95
N ARG A 364 1.67 12.21 7.01
CA ARG A 364 2.84 12.51 7.85
C ARG A 364 2.47 12.86 9.31
N GLU A 365 1.38 12.28 9.79
CA GLU A 365 0.87 12.49 11.15
C GLU A 365 1.76 11.79 12.19
N ILE A 366 2.41 10.70 11.79
CA ILE A 366 3.20 9.83 12.66
C ILE A 366 4.66 9.71 12.18
N ALA A 367 5.56 9.51 13.11
CA ALA A 367 6.98 9.38 12.84
C ALA A 367 7.33 7.97 12.33
N GLY A 368 8.37 7.88 11.50
CA GLY A 368 8.92 6.64 10.97
C GLY A 368 8.82 6.53 9.45
N ILE A 369 9.48 5.54 8.91
CA ILE A 369 9.39 5.14 7.49
C ILE A 369 8.40 3.96 7.37
N VAL A 370 8.29 3.16 8.42
CA VAL A 370 7.38 2.03 8.55
C VAL A 370 6.70 2.07 9.91
N PRO A 371 5.54 1.43 10.10
CA PRO A 371 4.93 1.28 11.42
C PRO A 371 5.85 0.57 12.40
N TRP A 372 5.69 0.84 13.70
CA TRP A 372 6.47 0.19 14.75
C TRP A 372 5.57 -0.65 15.65
N PHE A 373 6.08 -1.81 16.08
CA PHE A 373 5.61 -2.52 17.26
C PHE A 373 6.65 -2.35 18.38
N ALA A 374 6.30 -2.64 19.64
CA ALA A 374 7.27 -2.45 20.72
C ALA A 374 7.37 -3.68 21.62
N SER A 375 8.61 -4.00 22.05
CA SER A 375 8.82 -4.91 23.19
C SER A 375 8.96 -4.11 24.46
N TYR A 376 8.51 -4.70 25.56
CA TYR A 376 8.72 -4.19 26.91
C TYR A 376 9.50 -5.21 27.74
N GLU A 377 10.80 -4.97 27.92
CA GLU A 377 11.70 -5.95 28.51
C GLU A 377 11.39 -6.22 29.99
N LYS A 378 10.91 -5.20 30.74
CA LYS A 378 10.59 -5.31 32.15
C LYS A 378 9.58 -6.41 32.51
N ILE A 379 8.64 -6.72 31.61
CA ILE A 379 7.62 -7.75 31.82
C ILE A 379 7.63 -8.83 30.74
N ASN A 380 8.67 -8.83 29.88
CA ASN A 380 8.74 -9.68 28.69
C ASN A 380 7.44 -9.65 27.87
N GLY A 381 6.87 -8.44 27.70
CA GLY A 381 5.62 -8.18 26.98
C GLY A 381 5.87 -7.50 25.64
N GLU A 382 4.85 -7.55 24.79
CA GLU A 382 4.86 -6.85 23.52
C GLU A 382 3.60 -5.98 23.37
N LEU A 383 3.75 -4.83 22.76
CA LEU A 383 2.71 -3.91 22.34
C LEU A 383 2.50 -4.09 20.82
N ASP A 384 1.28 -4.28 20.40
CA ASP A 384 0.96 -4.58 19.00
C ASP A 384 1.45 -3.49 18.05
N PHE A 385 1.22 -2.18 18.38
CA PHE A 385 1.84 -1.05 17.67
C PHE A 385 2.19 0.10 18.61
N TYR A 386 3.25 0.81 18.23
CA TYR A 386 3.74 2.01 18.88
C TYR A 386 3.80 3.16 17.89
N VAL A 387 3.26 4.31 18.27
CA VAL A 387 3.22 5.50 17.43
C VAL A 387 3.81 6.70 18.17
N ARG A 388 4.78 7.36 17.55
CA ARG A 388 5.21 8.71 17.91
C ARG A 388 4.51 9.70 17.01
N SER A 389 3.63 10.52 17.55
CA SER A 389 2.94 11.56 16.82
C SER A 389 3.88 12.71 16.47
N LEU A 390 3.77 13.23 15.24
CA LEU A 390 4.44 14.46 14.78
C LEU A 390 3.57 15.70 15.01
N LEU A 391 2.30 15.53 15.38
CA LEU A 391 1.36 16.62 15.58
C LEU A 391 1.38 17.18 17.01
N ASP A 392 1.48 16.33 18.02
CA ASP A 392 1.49 16.70 19.44
C ASP A 392 2.72 16.20 20.20
N TYR A 393 3.64 15.50 19.51
CA TYR A 393 4.87 14.94 20.07
C TYR A 393 4.65 13.96 21.21
N LYS A 394 3.51 13.24 21.21
CA LYS A 394 3.14 12.25 22.21
C LYS A 394 3.37 10.82 21.72
N ASN A 395 3.51 9.91 22.68
CA ASN A 395 3.67 8.48 22.45
C ASN A 395 2.34 7.77 22.65
N TYR A 396 1.87 7.10 21.62
CA TYR A 396 0.62 6.34 21.61
C TYR A 396 0.94 4.84 21.54
N GLY A 397 0.38 4.08 22.48
CA GLY A 397 0.34 2.63 22.38
C GLY A 397 -0.96 2.16 21.74
N ILE A 398 -0.89 1.12 20.95
CA ILE A 398 -2.05 0.49 20.32
C ILE A 398 -2.03 -0.98 20.67
N GLU A 399 -3.08 -1.46 21.34
CA GLU A 399 -3.36 -2.88 21.57
C GLU A 399 -4.53 -3.30 20.68
N VAL A 400 -4.34 -4.36 19.93
CA VAL A 400 -5.34 -4.89 19.00
C VAL A 400 -5.93 -6.18 19.56
N LYS A 401 -7.23 -6.25 19.69
CA LYS A 401 -7.93 -7.44 20.17
C LYS A 401 -9.12 -7.75 19.26
N SER A 402 -9.12 -8.91 18.64
CA SER A 402 -10.26 -9.36 17.82
C SER A 402 -11.54 -9.59 18.64
N THR A 403 -11.41 -9.69 19.97
CA THR A 403 -12.50 -9.84 20.96
C THR A 403 -12.45 -8.70 21.98
N ASP A 404 -13.10 -8.84 23.13
CA ASP A 404 -13.02 -7.90 24.27
C ASP A 404 -11.94 -8.29 25.29
N ALA A 405 -10.82 -8.86 24.86
CA ALA A 405 -9.74 -9.29 25.74
C ALA A 405 -9.01 -8.10 26.41
N VAL A 406 -8.36 -8.36 27.56
CA VAL A 406 -7.64 -7.35 28.37
C VAL A 406 -6.27 -7.05 27.76
N ALA A 407 -5.91 -5.78 27.70
CA ALA A 407 -4.59 -5.27 27.32
C ALA A 407 -3.71 -5.11 28.55
N LYS A 408 -2.74 -5.99 28.77
CA LYS A 408 -1.86 -5.95 29.95
C LYS A 408 -0.59 -5.12 29.70
N THR A 409 0.06 -5.33 28.56
CA THR A 409 1.34 -4.68 28.24
C THR A 409 1.18 -3.18 28.05
N GLY A 410 0.20 -2.74 27.27
CA GLY A 410 -0.06 -1.33 27.04
C GLY A 410 -0.39 -0.55 28.33
N LYS A 411 -1.19 -1.14 29.21
CA LYS A 411 -1.48 -0.53 30.53
C LYS A 411 -0.22 -0.37 31.38
N LYS A 412 0.65 -1.40 31.39
CA LYS A 412 1.89 -1.34 32.15
C LYS A 412 2.87 -0.31 31.60
N LEU A 413 2.99 -0.20 30.30
CA LEU A 413 3.77 0.85 29.62
C LEU A 413 3.26 2.25 29.93
N LEU A 414 1.93 2.43 30.01
CA LEU A 414 1.30 3.69 30.38
C LEU A 414 1.60 4.05 31.84
N GLU A 415 1.47 3.10 32.78
CA GLU A 415 1.80 3.26 34.21
C GLU A 415 3.27 3.63 34.42
N ASP A 416 4.18 3.02 33.66
CA ASP A 416 5.62 3.26 33.75
C ASP A 416 6.06 4.53 32.97
N GLY A 417 5.12 5.31 32.43
CA GLY A 417 5.38 6.60 31.73
C GLY A 417 6.07 6.47 30.37
N LYS A 418 6.04 5.28 29.76
CA LYS A 418 6.57 5.04 28.42
C LYS A 418 5.61 5.48 27.31
N LEU A 419 4.33 5.53 27.60
CA LEU A 419 3.26 6.01 26.74
C LEU A 419 2.55 7.20 27.40
N ASP A 420 2.08 8.12 26.56
CA ASP A 420 1.16 9.20 26.98
C ASP A 420 -0.29 8.74 26.89
N TYR A 421 -0.63 7.94 25.86
CA TYR A 421 -1.97 7.45 25.57
C TYR A 421 -1.98 5.99 25.14
N LEU A 422 -3.07 5.30 25.43
CA LEU A 422 -3.30 3.91 25.03
C LEU A 422 -4.63 3.77 24.28
N TYR A 423 -4.58 3.32 23.04
CA TYR A 423 -5.72 2.96 22.22
C TYR A 423 -5.94 1.45 22.24
N LEU A 424 -7.13 1.03 22.62
CA LEU A 424 -7.59 -0.35 22.62
C LEU A 424 -8.51 -0.55 21.42
N LEU A 425 -7.98 -1.07 20.32
CA LEU A 425 -8.76 -1.37 19.12
C LEU A 425 -9.37 -2.77 19.27
N LYS A 426 -10.67 -2.84 19.48
CA LYS A 426 -11.37 -4.09 19.79
C LYS A 426 -12.42 -4.45 18.75
N GLY A 427 -12.52 -5.75 18.42
CA GLY A 427 -13.53 -6.28 17.49
C GLY A 427 -14.93 -6.33 18.07
N GLU A 428 -15.04 -6.59 19.41
CA GLU A 428 -16.30 -6.76 20.12
C GLU A 428 -16.54 -5.57 21.07
N THR A 429 -16.79 -4.38 20.50
CA THR A 429 -17.05 -3.17 21.27
C THR A 429 -17.78 -2.12 20.42
N LYS A 430 -18.51 -1.25 21.05
CA LYS A 430 -19.00 0.00 20.46
C LYS A 430 -18.07 1.20 20.75
N GLY A 431 -17.02 0.99 21.54
CA GLY A 431 -16.11 2.04 21.97
C GLY A 431 -16.36 2.51 23.40
N GLY A 432 -15.52 3.40 23.88
CA GLY A 432 -15.63 4.00 25.21
C GLY A 432 -14.35 4.70 25.65
N ILE A 433 -14.46 5.54 26.65
CA ILE A 433 -13.34 6.23 27.30
C ILE A 433 -13.27 5.71 28.73
N ALA A 434 -12.21 4.97 29.06
CA ALA A 434 -12.03 4.42 30.39
C ALA A 434 -11.48 5.47 31.39
N ASP A 435 -10.53 6.29 30.90
CA ASP A 435 -9.98 7.44 31.58
C ASP A 435 -9.39 8.43 30.56
N GLU A 436 -8.74 9.51 31.01
CA GLU A 436 -8.17 10.55 30.14
C GLU A 436 -7.04 10.04 29.21
N LYS A 437 -6.53 8.82 29.44
CA LYS A 437 -5.39 8.25 28.72
C LYS A 437 -5.70 6.93 28.02
N ILE A 438 -6.83 6.28 28.32
CA ILE A 438 -7.18 4.96 27.77
C ILE A 438 -8.49 5.04 27.01
N PHE A 439 -8.42 4.77 25.72
CA PHE A 439 -9.53 4.87 24.77
C PHE A 439 -9.79 3.53 24.11
N THR A 440 -11.02 3.05 24.20
CA THR A 440 -11.48 1.86 23.48
C THR A 440 -12.20 2.30 22.22
N ILE A 441 -11.82 1.75 21.07
CA ILE A 441 -12.33 2.12 19.75
C ILE A 441 -12.70 0.85 18.99
N PRO A 442 -13.84 0.80 18.30
CA PRO A 442 -14.18 -0.31 17.41
C PRO A 442 -13.10 -0.52 16.35
N LEU A 443 -12.64 -1.76 16.19
CA LEU A 443 -11.54 -2.10 15.31
C LEU A 443 -11.79 -1.65 13.84
N CYS A 444 -13.02 -1.77 13.36
CA CYS A 444 -13.41 -1.31 12.03
C CYS A 444 -13.20 0.20 11.80
N LEU A 445 -13.05 1.00 12.86
CA LEU A 445 -12.82 2.45 12.79
C LEU A 445 -11.34 2.84 12.89
N ALA A 446 -10.40 1.89 12.81
CA ALA A 446 -8.96 2.14 12.98
C ALA A 446 -8.42 3.23 12.03
N ASP A 447 -8.90 3.32 10.80
CA ASP A 447 -8.47 4.35 9.85
C ASP A 447 -8.84 5.78 10.27
N ARG A 448 -9.90 5.92 11.08
CA ARG A 448 -10.38 7.21 11.59
C ARG A 448 -9.68 7.68 12.86
N VAL A 449 -8.85 6.82 13.46
CA VAL A 449 -8.07 7.17 14.66
C VAL A 449 -7.05 8.26 14.29
N THR A 450 -7.01 9.34 15.07
CA THR A 450 -6.01 10.39 14.97
C THR A 450 -5.02 10.31 16.11
N TYR A 451 -3.77 10.68 15.87
CA TYR A 451 -2.71 10.72 16.88
C TYR A 451 -2.43 12.16 17.30
N ARG A 452 -3.50 12.87 17.62
CA ARG A 452 -3.47 14.23 18.16
C ARG A 452 -4.52 14.34 19.27
N ARG A 453 -4.06 14.69 20.47
CA ARG A 453 -4.96 15.07 21.57
C ARG A 453 -4.75 16.55 21.87
N THR A 454 -5.68 17.38 21.44
CA THR A 454 -5.80 18.74 21.95
C THR A 454 -6.38 18.68 23.36
N HIS A 455 -5.78 19.38 24.32
CA HIS A 455 -6.36 19.57 25.63
C HIS A 455 -7.67 20.35 25.49
N GLY A 456 -8.79 19.66 25.53
CA GLY A 456 -10.14 20.21 25.48
C GLY A 456 -10.94 19.63 24.32
N LEU A 457 -11.77 18.66 24.62
CA LEU A 457 -13.03 18.29 23.99
C LEU A 457 -13.21 18.79 22.52
N ASP A 458 -12.87 17.93 21.55
CA ASP A 458 -13.54 17.92 20.25
C ASP A 458 -14.51 16.71 20.20
#